data_94f208bb5549e558b63783ce11a9ad3a
#
_entry.id   94f208bb5549e558b63783ce11a9ad3a
#
_cell.length_a   1.000
_cell.length_b   1.000
_cell.length_c   1.000
_cell.angle_alpha   90.00
_cell.angle_beta   90.00
_cell.angle_gamma   90.00
#
_symmetry.space_group_name_H-M   'P 1'
#
loop_
_entity.id
_entity.type
_entity.pdbx_description
1 polymer ?
#
loop_
_entity_poly.entity_id
_entity_poly.type
_entity_poly.pdbx_seq_one_letter_code
_entity_poly.pdbx_strand_id
1 'polypeptide(L)'
;MGEIIMDSCKVISILNWKGGVGKTTLTHHLATGMNNMNLKEIGDYFEISGAPRILLIDADAQCSLSTLCLGEDLFEDKIVKKKGKTLNDLIGAFLVDGSQNLDVRDFIIKKSVRADIDKNYSNIDLISSHPDLIFTDMNIAVYSKPDFKNNLINSAMYKFQMINDIIERVKDDYDLVFIDCPPNLYYVTQNALFASDYYLIPTIPDRLSCYGIPSIYNKVNDLNDLLKQNCAGYVETKLIGIVVNCVKEYNNEPKETQATAINILKKNFGNKVFENYLSAGDGIPKAYELSYPVFQLEKSKVVAAKQCEQIRNIIREFSSRI
;
A
#
# COMPACT_ATOMS: atom_id res chain seq x y z
N MET A 1 22.02 -15.46 21.61
CA MET A 1 20.61 -15.27 21.29
C MET A 1 20.59 -15.11 19.77
N GLY A 2 20.13 -16.13 19.03
CA GLY A 2 20.00 -16.03 17.60
C GLY A 2 18.95 -14.99 17.26
N GLU A 3 19.25 -14.07 16.35
CA GLU A 3 18.25 -13.20 15.72
C GLU A 3 17.22 -14.12 15.07
N ILE A 4 16.00 -14.10 15.57
CA ILE A 4 14.85 -14.67 14.88
C ILE A 4 14.57 -13.68 13.76
N ILE A 5 14.93 -14.07 12.53
CA ILE A 5 14.70 -13.28 11.32
C ILE A 5 13.36 -13.75 10.76
N MET A 6 12.43 -12.83 10.48
CA MET A 6 11.26 -13.13 9.64
C MET A 6 11.75 -13.87 8.40
N ASP A 7 11.13 -15.00 8.07
CA ASP A 7 11.60 -15.91 7.02
C ASP A 7 11.58 -15.28 5.61
N SER A 8 10.90 -14.14 5.42
CA SER A 8 10.97 -13.27 4.25
C SER A 8 10.21 -11.94 4.46
N CYS A 9 10.65 -10.88 3.81
CA CYS A 9 9.91 -9.62 3.65
C CYS A 9 8.50 -9.89 3.09
N LYS A 10 7.46 -9.30 3.67
CA LYS A 10 6.09 -9.40 3.15
C LYS A 10 5.72 -8.16 2.37
N VAL A 11 5.19 -8.37 1.17
CA VAL A 11 4.76 -7.29 0.25
C VAL A 11 3.24 -7.25 0.19
N ILE A 12 2.67 -6.09 0.46
CA ILE A 12 1.22 -5.89 0.54
C ILE A 12 0.79 -4.72 -0.33
N SER A 13 -0.06 -4.98 -1.33
CA SER A 13 -0.72 -3.95 -2.13
C SER A 13 -2.04 -3.51 -1.52
N ILE A 14 -2.26 -2.19 -1.41
CA ILE A 14 -3.52 -1.60 -0.99
C ILE A 14 -4.23 -1.05 -2.22
N LEU A 15 -5.34 -1.66 -2.62
CA LEU A 15 -6.02 -1.32 -3.86
C LEU A 15 -7.54 -1.24 -3.74
N ASN A 16 -8.13 -0.38 -4.52
CA ASN A 16 -9.56 -0.32 -4.86
C ASN A 16 -9.74 0.57 -6.09
N TRP A 17 -10.66 0.23 -6.97
CA TRP A 17 -10.94 1.03 -8.17
C TRP A 17 -11.65 2.35 -7.87
N LYS A 18 -12.31 2.45 -6.73
CA LYS A 18 -12.97 3.68 -6.29
C LYS A 18 -11.97 4.62 -5.66
N GLY A 19 -12.00 5.90 -6.04
CA GLY A 19 -11.29 6.97 -5.37
C GLY A 19 -11.93 7.31 -4.01
N GLY A 20 -11.13 7.84 -3.08
CA GLY A 20 -11.63 8.34 -1.78
C GLY A 20 -12.07 7.27 -0.78
N VAL A 21 -11.73 5.99 -0.99
CA VAL A 21 -12.06 4.90 -0.04
C VAL A 21 -11.03 4.73 1.09
N GLY A 22 -9.95 5.53 1.06
CA GLY A 22 -8.92 5.54 2.10
C GLY A 22 -7.76 4.57 1.85
N LYS A 23 -7.39 4.30 0.59
CA LYS A 23 -6.17 3.52 0.26
C LYS A 23 -4.94 4.13 0.92
N THR A 24 -4.59 5.35 0.56
CA THR A 24 -3.47 6.11 1.12
C THR A 24 -3.55 6.23 2.65
N THR A 25 -4.75 6.50 3.17
CA THR A 25 -4.99 6.56 4.62
C THR A 25 -4.62 5.26 5.31
N LEU A 26 -5.06 4.14 4.76
CA LEU A 26 -4.79 2.82 5.34
C LEU A 26 -3.31 2.46 5.20
N THR A 27 -2.70 2.66 4.03
CA THR A 27 -1.27 2.45 3.78
C THR A 27 -0.41 3.20 4.79
N HIS A 28 -0.63 4.50 4.92
CA HIS A 28 0.11 5.37 5.84
C HIS A 28 -0.08 4.96 7.31
N HIS A 29 -1.33 4.69 7.73
CA HIS A 29 -1.61 4.40 9.13
C HIS A 29 -1.29 2.94 9.53
N LEU A 30 -1.26 1.98 8.62
CA LEU A 30 -0.69 0.65 8.91
C LEU A 30 0.80 0.78 9.23
N ALA A 31 1.56 1.48 8.39
CA ALA A 31 3.01 1.64 8.58
C ALA A 31 3.33 2.46 9.84
N THR A 32 2.75 3.64 9.99
CA THR A 32 3.04 4.54 11.13
C THR A 32 2.43 4.03 12.43
N GLY A 33 1.29 3.34 12.36
CA GLY A 33 0.59 2.80 13.52
C GLY A 33 1.36 1.68 14.22
N MET A 34 2.08 0.85 13.49
CA MET A 34 2.94 -0.19 14.09
C MET A 34 3.98 0.39 15.04
N ASN A 35 4.46 1.62 14.76
CA ASN A 35 5.35 2.35 15.67
C ASN A 35 4.64 2.94 16.90
N ASN A 36 3.32 2.93 16.93
CA ASN A 36 2.47 3.43 18.01
C ASN A 36 1.77 2.30 18.78
N MET A 37 2.21 1.06 18.57
CA MET A 37 1.81 -0.12 19.33
C MET A 37 2.91 -0.55 20.30
N ASN A 38 2.60 -1.51 21.17
CA ASN A 38 3.60 -2.14 22.01
C ASN A 38 4.58 -2.95 21.13
N LEU A 39 5.88 -2.64 21.22
CA LEU A 39 6.92 -3.29 20.44
C LEU A 39 7.00 -4.80 20.66
N LYS A 40 6.69 -5.26 21.88
CA LYS A 40 6.63 -6.69 22.17
C LYS A 40 5.48 -7.35 21.43
N GLU A 41 4.31 -6.72 21.43
CA GLU A 41 3.12 -7.21 20.70
C GLU A 41 3.40 -7.30 19.17
N ILE A 42 4.00 -6.27 18.59
CA ILE A 42 4.40 -6.28 17.18
C ILE A 42 5.49 -7.33 16.92
N GLY A 43 6.47 -7.46 17.80
CA GLY A 43 7.51 -8.48 17.70
C GLY A 43 6.97 -9.90 17.73
N ASP A 44 5.95 -10.15 18.55
CA ASP A 44 5.29 -11.47 18.64
C ASP A 44 4.53 -11.82 17.34
N TYR A 45 3.96 -10.83 16.63
CA TYR A 45 3.28 -11.08 15.34
C TYR A 45 4.24 -11.32 14.18
N PHE A 46 5.34 -10.58 14.13
CA PHE A 46 6.25 -10.59 12.98
C PHE A 46 7.57 -11.35 13.28
N GLU A 47 7.70 -11.96 14.45
CA GLU A 47 8.91 -12.67 14.87
C GLU A 47 10.19 -11.80 14.78
N ILE A 48 10.06 -10.51 15.08
CA ILE A 48 11.14 -9.52 15.01
C ILE A 48 11.44 -8.90 16.36
N SER A 49 12.66 -8.40 16.54
CA SER A 49 13.05 -7.62 17.71
C SER A 49 12.91 -6.12 17.45
N GLY A 50 11.82 -5.52 17.91
CA GLY A 50 11.59 -4.08 17.78
C GLY A 50 10.54 -3.69 16.76
N ALA A 51 10.61 -2.45 16.26
CA ALA A 51 9.70 -1.97 15.24
C ALA A 51 10.09 -2.51 13.85
N PRO A 52 9.12 -2.96 13.02
CA PRO A 52 9.41 -3.48 11.69
C PRO A 52 10.04 -2.42 10.80
N ARG A 53 11.01 -2.83 9.97
CA ARG A 53 11.56 -2.00 8.90
C ARG A 53 10.58 -1.98 7.75
N ILE A 54 10.08 -0.81 7.39
CA ILE A 54 8.97 -0.67 6.43
C ILE A 54 9.40 0.16 5.23
N LEU A 55 9.13 -0.33 4.03
CA LEU A 55 9.19 0.44 2.80
C LEU A 55 7.78 0.79 2.34
N LEU A 56 7.52 2.07 2.15
CA LEU A 56 6.32 2.57 1.48
C LEU A 56 6.64 2.82 0.01
N ILE A 57 5.77 2.38 -0.88
CA ILE A 57 5.85 2.66 -2.32
C ILE A 57 4.56 3.36 -2.73
N ASP A 58 4.68 4.61 -3.18
CA ASP A 58 3.55 5.36 -3.74
C ASP A 58 3.46 5.08 -5.24
N ALA A 59 2.46 4.32 -5.63
CA ALA A 59 2.22 3.95 -7.02
C ALA A 59 1.04 4.72 -7.66
N ASP A 60 0.55 5.79 -7.00
CA ASP A 60 -0.52 6.65 -7.53
C ASP A 60 0.07 7.98 -8.04
N ALA A 61 -0.23 8.34 -9.29
CA ALA A 61 0.16 9.63 -9.89
C ALA A 61 -0.41 10.86 -9.16
N GLN A 62 -1.39 10.66 -8.27
CA GLN A 62 -1.86 11.72 -7.37
C GLN A 62 -0.84 12.07 -6.27
N CYS A 63 0.18 11.24 -6.07
CA CYS A 63 1.27 11.43 -5.11
C CYS A 63 0.82 11.69 -3.66
N SER A 64 -0.38 11.21 -3.30
CA SER A 64 -0.99 11.52 -2.00
C SER A 64 -0.19 10.93 -0.84
N LEU A 65 0.32 9.71 -0.97
CA LEU A 65 1.17 9.08 0.05
C LEU A 65 2.50 9.82 0.19
N SER A 66 3.13 10.16 -0.94
CA SER A 66 4.41 10.87 -0.97
C SER A 66 4.31 12.24 -0.32
N THR A 67 3.26 13.00 -0.66
CA THR A 67 3.00 14.33 -0.09
C THR A 67 2.72 14.24 1.41
N LEU A 68 1.95 13.24 1.83
CA LEU A 68 1.66 13.04 3.24
C LEU A 68 2.91 12.66 4.04
N CYS A 69 3.76 11.79 3.49
CA CYS A 69 4.97 11.34 4.17
C CYS A 69 6.02 12.44 4.29
N LEU A 70 6.21 13.23 3.25
CA LEU A 70 7.26 14.27 3.19
C LEU A 70 6.79 15.64 3.69
N GLY A 71 5.50 15.92 3.58
CA GLY A 71 4.92 17.25 3.64
C GLY A 71 5.00 17.96 2.28
N GLU A 72 4.02 18.84 2.01
CA GLU A 72 3.83 19.50 0.71
C GLU A 72 5.08 20.24 0.23
N ASP A 73 5.67 21.07 1.10
CA ASP A 73 6.84 21.90 0.75
C ASP A 73 8.04 21.03 0.34
N LEU A 74 8.30 19.97 1.08
CA LEU A 74 9.45 19.10 0.81
C LEU A 74 9.23 18.24 -0.42
N PHE A 75 8.00 17.75 -0.62
CA PHE A 75 7.61 17.01 -1.82
C PHE A 75 7.77 17.90 -3.05
N GLU A 76 7.22 19.11 -3.03
CA GLU A 76 7.31 20.06 -4.14
C GLU A 76 8.77 20.41 -4.47
N ASP A 77 9.59 20.71 -3.45
CA ASP A 77 10.99 21.11 -3.66
C ASP A 77 11.86 19.95 -4.16
N LYS A 78 11.79 18.78 -3.49
CA LYS A 78 12.71 17.67 -3.77
C LYS A 78 12.28 16.81 -4.96
N ILE A 79 10.97 16.59 -5.11
CA ILE A 79 10.45 15.64 -6.09
C ILE A 79 10.09 16.37 -7.38
N VAL A 80 9.22 17.38 -7.30
CA VAL A 80 8.70 18.05 -8.50
C VAL A 80 9.72 18.99 -9.10
N LYS A 81 10.23 19.97 -8.33
CA LYS A 81 11.14 21.00 -8.86
C LYS A 81 12.54 20.51 -9.16
N LYS A 82 13.11 19.69 -8.27
CA LYS A 82 14.48 19.14 -8.42
C LYS A 82 14.53 17.85 -9.20
N LYS A 83 13.39 17.37 -9.74
CA LYS A 83 13.28 16.09 -10.46
C LYS A 83 13.94 14.97 -9.66
N GLY A 84 13.45 14.78 -8.44
CA GLY A 84 13.93 13.72 -7.56
C GLY A 84 13.74 12.34 -8.17
N LYS A 85 14.52 11.40 -7.72
CA LYS A 85 14.42 9.99 -8.11
C LYS A 85 13.11 9.38 -7.58
N THR A 86 12.30 8.80 -8.46
CA THR A 86 10.93 8.35 -8.15
C THR A 86 10.62 6.97 -8.69
N LEU A 87 9.47 6.40 -8.32
CA LEU A 87 8.98 5.14 -8.88
C LEU A 87 8.83 5.21 -10.41
N ASN A 88 8.41 6.36 -10.94
CA ASN A 88 8.29 6.55 -12.39
C ASN A 88 9.62 6.35 -13.11
N ASP A 89 10.72 6.89 -12.55
CA ASP A 89 12.06 6.76 -13.12
C ASP A 89 12.56 5.31 -13.02
N LEU A 90 12.28 4.63 -11.89
CA LEU A 90 12.59 3.21 -11.71
C LEU A 90 11.87 2.36 -12.76
N ILE A 91 10.54 2.48 -12.87
CA ILE A 91 9.76 1.72 -13.86
C ILE A 91 10.28 2.00 -15.27
N GLY A 92 10.56 3.25 -15.60
CA GLY A 92 11.12 3.63 -16.89
C GLY A 92 12.46 2.95 -17.18
N ALA A 93 13.37 2.93 -16.21
CA ALA A 93 14.68 2.27 -16.35
C ALA A 93 14.53 0.75 -16.53
N PHE A 94 13.66 0.10 -15.73
CA PHE A 94 13.41 -1.34 -15.84
C PHE A 94 12.69 -1.71 -17.14
N LEU A 95 11.85 -0.82 -17.66
CA LEU A 95 11.15 -1.04 -18.92
C LEU A 95 12.10 -1.08 -20.11
N VAL A 96 13.08 -0.17 -20.17
CA VAL A 96 13.96 0.02 -21.35
C VAL A 96 15.18 -0.91 -21.32
N ASP A 97 15.96 -0.94 -20.25
CA ASP A 97 17.29 -1.56 -20.21
C ASP A 97 17.45 -2.68 -19.18
N GLY A 98 16.41 -3.04 -18.44
CA GLY A 98 16.55 -4.03 -17.37
C GLY A 98 17.48 -3.62 -16.24
N SER A 99 17.87 -2.36 -16.19
CA SER A 99 18.53 -1.66 -15.05
C SER A 99 19.78 -2.35 -14.45
N GLN A 100 20.61 -3.01 -15.24
CA GLN A 100 21.78 -3.77 -14.72
C GLN A 100 22.75 -2.94 -13.85
N ASN A 101 22.84 -1.62 -14.08
CA ASN A 101 23.76 -0.71 -13.38
C ASN A 101 23.04 0.28 -12.44
N LEU A 102 21.73 0.09 -12.17
CA LEU A 102 20.96 1.01 -11.34
C LEU A 102 20.87 0.46 -9.91
N ASP A 103 21.29 1.25 -8.92
CA ASP A 103 21.03 0.95 -7.52
C ASP A 103 19.64 1.49 -7.11
N VAL A 104 18.72 0.60 -6.82
CA VAL A 104 17.37 0.94 -6.35
C VAL A 104 17.41 1.74 -5.05
N ARG A 105 18.42 1.51 -4.20
CA ARG A 105 18.60 2.23 -2.93
C ARG A 105 18.74 3.73 -3.11
N ASP A 106 19.24 4.17 -4.25
CA ASP A 106 19.35 5.60 -4.60
C ASP A 106 17.99 6.29 -4.78
N PHE A 107 16.92 5.54 -4.98
CA PHE A 107 15.55 6.03 -5.15
C PHE A 107 14.74 5.98 -3.84
N ILE A 108 15.32 5.43 -2.79
CA ILE A 108 14.69 5.32 -1.49
C ILE A 108 15.01 6.56 -0.66
N ILE A 109 13.98 7.28 -0.27
CA ILE A 109 14.08 8.41 0.65
C ILE A 109 14.05 7.84 2.07
N LYS A 110 15.25 7.69 2.64
CA LYS A 110 15.43 7.08 3.96
C LYS A 110 14.90 7.97 5.07
N LYS A 111 14.19 7.36 6.06
CA LYS A 111 13.74 8.00 7.30
C LYS A 111 13.00 9.32 7.05
N SER A 112 12.19 9.35 6.01
CA SER A 112 11.56 10.58 5.54
C SER A 112 10.08 10.72 5.95
N VAL A 113 9.49 9.66 6.45
CA VAL A 113 8.07 9.66 6.85
C VAL A 113 7.91 10.43 8.16
N ARG A 114 7.15 11.52 8.09
CA ARG A 114 6.96 12.44 9.21
C ARG A 114 6.19 11.78 10.36
N ALA A 115 6.75 11.92 11.54
CA ALA A 115 6.12 11.48 12.79
C ALA A 115 5.58 12.66 13.60
N ASP A 116 6.29 13.82 13.56
CA ASP A 116 5.98 15.06 14.29
C ASP A 116 6.68 16.25 13.58
N ILE A 117 6.54 17.46 14.11
CA ILE A 117 7.11 18.71 13.55
C ILE A 117 8.61 18.53 13.23
N ASP A 118 9.38 18.02 14.17
CA ASP A 118 10.85 17.89 14.05
C ASP A 118 11.32 16.43 14.07
N LYS A 119 10.42 15.46 13.85
CA LYS A 119 10.74 14.05 13.97
C LYS A 119 10.15 13.21 12.86
N ASN A 120 10.99 12.36 12.31
CA ASN A 120 10.60 11.32 11.35
C ASN A 120 10.70 9.93 11.99
N TYR A 121 9.97 8.98 11.44
CA TYR A 121 10.16 7.57 11.77
C TYR A 121 11.51 7.09 11.27
N SER A 122 12.28 6.40 12.13
CA SER A 122 13.62 5.94 11.80
C SER A 122 13.67 4.63 11.02
N ASN A 123 12.54 3.93 10.95
CA ASN A 123 12.37 2.59 10.39
C ASN A 123 11.39 2.55 9.23
N ILE A 124 10.91 3.70 8.74
CA ILE A 124 10.01 3.80 7.60
C ILE A 124 10.67 4.64 6.50
N ASP A 125 10.82 4.03 5.33
CA ASP A 125 11.40 4.63 4.14
C ASP A 125 10.34 4.75 3.04
N LEU A 126 10.61 5.55 2.01
CA LEU A 126 9.68 5.85 0.94
C LEU A 126 10.33 5.78 -0.44
N ILE A 127 9.71 5.07 -1.39
CA ILE A 127 9.85 5.33 -2.83
C ILE A 127 8.69 6.23 -3.24
N SER A 128 9.01 7.48 -3.60
CA SER A 128 8.03 8.51 -3.92
C SER A 128 7.44 8.29 -5.31
N SER A 129 6.17 8.65 -5.48
CA SER A 129 5.55 8.87 -6.79
C SER A 129 5.96 10.19 -7.42
N HIS A 130 5.61 10.36 -8.70
CA HIS A 130 5.68 11.61 -9.44
C HIS A 130 4.40 11.80 -10.27
N PRO A 131 3.90 13.03 -10.51
CA PRO A 131 2.72 13.25 -11.36
C PRO A 131 2.83 12.62 -12.75
N ASP A 132 4.04 12.54 -13.32
CA ASP A 132 4.28 11.91 -14.62
C ASP A 132 4.00 10.40 -14.64
N LEU A 133 3.84 9.76 -13.48
CA LEU A 133 3.43 8.36 -13.37
C LEU A 133 2.09 8.09 -14.10
N ILE A 134 1.28 9.13 -14.31
CA ILE A 134 0.03 9.03 -15.08
C ILE A 134 0.24 8.52 -16.52
N PHE A 135 1.42 8.77 -17.08
CA PHE A 135 1.77 8.30 -18.43
C PHE A 135 2.40 6.91 -18.45
N THR A 136 2.77 6.37 -17.28
CA THR A 136 3.53 5.13 -17.19
C THR A 136 2.74 3.94 -17.70
N ASP A 137 1.44 3.83 -17.42
CA ASP A 137 0.59 2.77 -17.96
C ASP A 137 0.60 2.76 -19.49
N MET A 138 0.51 3.94 -20.12
CA MET A 138 0.58 4.07 -21.58
C MET A 138 1.98 3.71 -22.09
N ASN A 139 3.03 4.17 -21.43
CA ASN A 139 4.41 3.87 -21.83
C ASN A 139 4.68 2.36 -21.77
N ILE A 140 4.22 1.67 -20.72
CA ILE A 140 4.33 0.22 -20.61
C ILE A 140 3.52 -0.47 -21.72
N ALA A 141 2.30 0.01 -22.01
CA ALA A 141 1.44 -0.58 -23.03
C ALA A 141 2.08 -0.54 -24.42
N VAL A 142 2.61 0.62 -24.82
CA VAL A 142 3.15 0.83 -26.18
C VAL A 142 4.59 0.33 -26.32
N TYR A 143 5.35 0.22 -25.24
CA TYR A 143 6.73 -0.25 -25.33
C TYR A 143 6.80 -1.71 -25.73
N SER A 144 7.65 -2.01 -26.70
CA SER A 144 7.94 -3.38 -27.15
C SER A 144 9.44 -3.56 -27.14
N LYS A 145 9.96 -4.50 -26.36
CA LYS A 145 11.36 -4.90 -26.46
C LYS A 145 11.58 -5.50 -27.84
N PRO A 146 12.67 -5.15 -28.54
CA PRO A 146 13.06 -5.83 -29.76
C PRO A 146 13.31 -7.31 -29.42
N ASP A 147 12.47 -8.20 -29.93
CA ASP A 147 12.65 -9.64 -29.70
C ASP A 147 13.45 -10.22 -30.87
N PHE A 148 14.65 -10.69 -30.57
CA PHE A 148 15.51 -11.34 -31.53
C PHE A 148 15.34 -12.86 -31.58
N LYS A 149 14.51 -13.47 -30.74
CA LYS A 149 14.29 -14.94 -30.70
C LYS A 149 12.86 -15.32 -30.25
N ASN A 150 12.00 -15.49 -31.22
CA ASN A 150 10.85 -16.40 -31.25
C ASN A 150 10.14 -16.81 -29.94
N ASN A 151 9.47 -15.90 -29.20
CA ASN A 151 8.31 -16.26 -28.39
C ASN A 151 7.51 -15.01 -27.99
N LEU A 152 6.52 -14.65 -28.77
CA LEU A 152 5.70 -13.44 -28.59
C LEU A 152 4.94 -13.37 -27.26
N ILE A 153 4.63 -14.52 -26.62
CA ILE A 153 3.86 -14.56 -25.38
C ILE A 153 4.76 -14.34 -24.15
N ASN A 154 5.90 -14.99 -24.09
CA ASN A 154 6.84 -14.82 -22.97
C ASN A 154 7.57 -13.46 -22.97
N SER A 155 7.67 -12.82 -24.14
CA SER A 155 8.32 -11.50 -24.26
C SER A 155 7.49 -10.36 -23.66
N ALA A 156 6.19 -10.55 -23.43
CA ALA A 156 5.31 -9.52 -22.85
C ALA A 156 5.26 -9.54 -21.30
N MET A 157 5.66 -10.63 -20.65
CA MET A 157 5.50 -10.80 -19.21
C MET A 157 6.41 -9.87 -18.39
N TYR A 158 7.55 -9.40 -18.92
CA TYR A 158 8.39 -8.40 -18.27
C TYR A 158 7.60 -7.12 -17.89
N LYS A 159 6.51 -6.82 -18.61
CA LYS A 159 5.64 -5.68 -18.34
C LYS A 159 4.93 -5.74 -16.98
N PHE A 160 4.87 -6.91 -16.38
CA PHE A 160 4.23 -7.13 -15.09
C PHE A 160 5.23 -7.29 -13.93
N GLN A 161 6.54 -7.40 -14.21
CA GLN A 161 7.55 -7.81 -13.25
C GLN A 161 8.38 -6.66 -12.70
N MET A 162 8.25 -5.44 -13.24
CA MET A 162 9.16 -4.33 -12.92
C MET A 162 9.17 -3.96 -11.44
N ILE A 163 7.99 -3.85 -10.79
CA ILE A 163 7.92 -3.53 -9.35
C ILE A 163 8.46 -4.70 -8.52
N ASN A 164 8.23 -5.94 -8.94
CA ASN A 164 8.84 -7.11 -8.31
C ASN A 164 10.37 -7.04 -8.37
N ASP A 165 10.93 -6.78 -9.55
CA ASP A 165 12.37 -6.71 -9.75
C ASP A 165 13.01 -5.55 -8.97
N ILE A 166 12.27 -4.44 -8.77
CA ILE A 166 12.65 -3.33 -7.91
C ILE A 166 12.72 -3.80 -6.45
N ILE A 167 11.66 -4.45 -5.95
CA ILE A 167 11.57 -4.90 -4.55
C ILE A 167 12.60 -6.00 -4.26
N GLU A 168 12.79 -6.96 -5.14
CA GLU A 168 13.78 -8.04 -4.99
C GLU A 168 15.20 -7.53 -4.72
N ARG A 169 15.58 -6.34 -5.21
CA ARG A 169 16.90 -5.75 -4.97
C ARG A 169 17.07 -5.14 -3.57
N VAL A 170 15.99 -4.94 -2.85
CA VAL A 170 16.00 -4.23 -1.55
C VAL A 170 15.23 -4.95 -0.45
N LYS A 171 14.59 -6.07 -0.73
CA LYS A 171 13.72 -6.79 0.22
C LYS A 171 14.42 -7.21 1.50
N ASP A 172 15.72 -7.50 1.45
CA ASP A 172 16.50 -7.89 2.63
C ASP A 172 16.70 -6.73 3.62
N ASP A 173 16.46 -5.49 3.17
CA ASP A 173 16.54 -4.29 4.01
C ASP A 173 15.23 -4.06 4.81
N TYR A 174 14.13 -4.77 4.49
CA TYR A 174 12.79 -4.52 5.04
C TYR A 174 12.09 -5.79 5.50
N ASP A 175 11.22 -5.61 6.50
CA ASP A 175 10.34 -6.66 7.01
C ASP A 175 8.98 -6.60 6.30
N LEU A 176 8.53 -5.37 5.97
CA LEU A 176 7.26 -5.13 5.28
C LEU A 176 7.43 -4.11 4.15
N VAL A 177 6.75 -4.35 3.04
CA VAL A 177 6.59 -3.38 1.95
C VAL A 177 5.09 -3.12 1.73
N PHE A 178 4.67 -1.87 1.78
CA PHE A 178 3.29 -1.48 1.44
C PHE A 178 3.28 -0.68 0.15
N ILE A 179 2.43 -1.07 -0.80
CA ILE A 179 2.26 -0.39 -2.09
C ILE A 179 0.89 0.27 -2.13
N ASP A 180 0.86 1.61 -2.17
CA ASP A 180 -0.38 2.39 -2.35
C ASP A 180 -0.73 2.48 -3.83
N CYS A 181 -1.76 1.76 -4.27
CA CYS A 181 -2.11 1.61 -5.66
C CYS A 181 -3.08 2.70 -6.16
N PRO A 182 -3.01 3.09 -7.45
CA PRO A 182 -3.98 3.99 -8.06
C PRO A 182 -5.40 3.37 -8.11
N PRO A 183 -6.46 4.18 -8.38
CA PRO A 183 -7.84 3.68 -8.43
C PRO A 183 -8.18 3.00 -9.78
N ASN A 184 -7.34 2.08 -10.20
CA ASN A 184 -7.53 1.33 -11.45
C ASN A 184 -6.85 -0.06 -11.37
N LEU A 185 -6.95 -0.86 -12.43
CA LEU A 185 -6.24 -2.14 -12.56
C LEU A 185 -5.40 -2.16 -13.86
N TYR A 186 -4.67 -1.07 -14.12
CA TYR A 186 -3.77 -1.00 -15.27
C TYR A 186 -2.37 -1.55 -14.91
N TYR A 187 -1.39 -1.39 -15.79
CA TYR A 187 -0.08 -2.02 -15.65
C TYR A 187 0.62 -1.72 -14.32
N VAL A 188 0.53 -0.50 -13.81
CA VAL A 188 1.16 -0.14 -12.53
C VAL A 188 0.56 -0.95 -11.39
N THR A 189 -0.79 -1.04 -11.31
CA THR A 189 -1.46 -1.87 -10.29
C THR A 189 -1.22 -3.36 -10.52
N GLN A 190 -1.18 -3.82 -11.76
CA GLN A 190 -0.87 -5.22 -12.07
C GLN A 190 0.56 -5.59 -11.69
N ASN A 191 1.54 -4.66 -11.86
CA ASN A 191 2.90 -4.81 -11.37
C ASN A 191 2.95 -4.89 -9.83
N ALA A 192 2.19 -4.04 -9.14
CA ALA A 192 2.09 -4.07 -7.70
C ALA A 192 1.54 -5.41 -7.20
N LEU A 193 0.48 -5.92 -7.84
CA LEU A 193 -0.11 -7.23 -7.52
C LEU A 193 0.85 -8.39 -7.82
N PHE A 194 1.60 -8.33 -8.93
CA PHE A 194 2.62 -9.33 -9.25
C PHE A 194 3.68 -9.43 -8.15
N ALA A 195 4.10 -8.29 -7.62
CA ALA A 195 5.12 -8.19 -6.59
C ALA A 195 4.63 -8.55 -5.17
N SER A 196 3.32 -8.71 -4.98
CA SER A 196 2.71 -8.79 -3.64
C SER A 196 2.37 -10.21 -3.23
N ASP A 197 2.75 -10.57 -1.98
CA ASP A 197 2.24 -11.78 -1.31
C ASP A 197 0.74 -11.64 -1.03
N TYR A 198 0.32 -10.43 -0.67
CA TYR A 198 -1.04 -10.12 -0.25
C TYR A 198 -1.56 -8.83 -0.85
N TYR A 199 -2.89 -8.72 -0.93
CA TYR A 199 -3.54 -7.44 -1.18
C TYR A 199 -4.68 -7.19 -0.18
N LEU A 200 -4.92 -5.91 0.10
CA LEU A 200 -5.92 -5.41 1.04
C LEU A 200 -6.86 -4.44 0.32
N ILE A 201 -8.16 -4.56 0.55
CA ILE A 201 -9.17 -3.72 -0.10
C ILE A 201 -9.83 -2.81 0.94
N PRO A 202 -9.43 -1.52 1.05
CA PRO A 202 -10.22 -0.55 1.80
C PRO A 202 -11.50 -0.21 1.04
N THR A 203 -12.61 -0.07 1.74
CA THR A 203 -13.90 0.30 1.16
C THR A 203 -14.70 1.20 2.09
N ILE A 204 -15.64 1.98 1.56
CA ILE A 204 -16.63 2.70 2.35
C ILE A 204 -17.94 1.91 2.34
N PRO A 205 -18.74 1.93 3.43
CA PRO A 205 -19.94 1.13 3.54
C PRO A 205 -21.13 1.81 2.83
N ASP A 206 -21.02 1.94 1.52
CA ASP A 206 -22.12 2.33 0.63
C ASP A 206 -22.42 1.23 -0.40
N ARG A 207 -23.63 1.26 -0.94
CA ARG A 207 -24.12 0.23 -1.86
C ARG A 207 -23.20 0.05 -3.09
N LEU A 208 -22.77 1.15 -3.69
CA LEU A 208 -21.96 1.11 -4.92
C LEU A 208 -20.56 0.55 -4.65
N SER A 209 -19.93 0.95 -3.54
CA SER A 209 -18.62 0.43 -3.13
C SER A 209 -18.69 -1.08 -2.89
N CYS A 210 -19.70 -1.54 -2.15
CA CYS A 210 -19.87 -2.97 -1.85
C CYS A 210 -20.11 -3.81 -3.12
N TYR A 211 -20.79 -3.26 -4.13
CA TYR A 211 -20.99 -3.95 -5.42
C TYR A 211 -19.72 -4.08 -6.25
N GLY A 212 -18.75 -3.18 -6.10
CA GLY A 212 -17.48 -3.23 -6.83
C GLY A 212 -16.51 -4.29 -6.31
N ILE A 213 -16.59 -4.67 -5.03
CA ILE A 213 -15.62 -5.59 -4.42
C ILE A 213 -15.56 -6.98 -5.08
N PRO A 214 -16.69 -7.66 -5.39
CA PRO A 214 -16.64 -8.94 -6.11
C PRO A 214 -15.95 -8.84 -7.47
N SER A 215 -16.15 -7.73 -8.19
CA SER A 215 -15.49 -7.50 -9.48
C SER A 215 -13.97 -7.36 -9.31
N ILE A 216 -13.50 -6.63 -8.29
CA ILE A 216 -12.07 -6.51 -7.97
C ILE A 216 -11.50 -7.90 -7.68
N TYR A 217 -12.13 -8.64 -6.77
CA TYR A 217 -11.69 -9.97 -6.37
C TYR A 217 -11.57 -10.92 -7.56
N ASN A 218 -12.60 -10.98 -8.42
CA ASN A 218 -12.59 -11.83 -9.60
C ASN A 218 -11.50 -11.41 -10.60
N LYS A 219 -11.29 -10.10 -10.82
CA LYS A 219 -10.26 -9.61 -11.75
C LYS A 219 -8.84 -9.86 -11.24
N VAL A 220 -8.62 -9.82 -9.94
CA VAL A 220 -7.31 -10.22 -9.36
C VAL A 220 -7.11 -11.72 -9.54
N ASN A 221 -8.14 -12.56 -9.37
CA ASN A 221 -8.04 -13.99 -9.64
C ASN A 221 -7.77 -14.27 -11.12
N ASP A 222 -8.49 -13.59 -12.05
CA ASP A 222 -8.23 -13.70 -13.49
C ASP A 222 -6.76 -13.35 -13.82
N LEU A 223 -6.21 -12.30 -13.17
CA LEU A 223 -4.81 -11.91 -13.32
C LEU A 223 -3.85 -12.98 -12.75
N ASN A 224 -4.12 -13.51 -11.56
CA ASN A 224 -3.34 -14.59 -10.97
C ASN A 224 -3.28 -15.81 -11.90
N ASP A 225 -4.41 -16.21 -12.47
CA ASP A 225 -4.48 -17.35 -13.41
C ASP A 225 -3.65 -17.08 -14.67
N LEU A 226 -3.75 -15.87 -15.24
CA LEU A 226 -2.95 -15.45 -16.38
C LEU A 226 -1.45 -15.52 -16.08
N LEU A 227 -1.04 -14.99 -14.93
CA LEU A 227 0.37 -14.94 -14.53
C LEU A 227 0.92 -16.33 -14.22
N LYS A 228 0.15 -17.21 -13.56
CA LYS A 228 0.55 -18.60 -13.32
C LYS A 228 0.78 -19.38 -14.61
N GLN A 229 -0.03 -19.13 -15.63
CA GLN A 229 0.10 -19.83 -16.92
C GLN A 229 1.32 -19.35 -17.72
N ASN A 230 1.78 -18.10 -17.53
CA ASN A 230 2.76 -17.45 -18.38
C ASN A 230 4.09 -17.09 -17.68
N CYS A 231 4.15 -17.14 -16.35
CA CYS A 231 5.35 -16.80 -15.57
C CYS A 231 5.76 -17.99 -14.71
N ALA A 232 6.86 -18.64 -15.05
CA ALA A 232 7.42 -19.72 -14.23
C ALA A 232 7.84 -19.17 -12.85
N GLY A 233 7.41 -19.85 -11.79
CA GLY A 233 7.72 -19.47 -10.41
C GLY A 233 6.85 -18.36 -9.84
N TYR A 234 5.87 -17.84 -10.57
CA TYR A 234 4.92 -16.87 -10.02
C TYR A 234 4.11 -17.49 -8.87
N VAL A 235 4.08 -16.76 -7.75
CA VAL A 235 3.23 -17.08 -6.59
C VAL A 235 2.06 -16.10 -6.58
N GLU A 236 0.84 -16.65 -6.50
CA GLU A 236 -0.36 -15.81 -6.52
C GLU A 236 -0.46 -14.88 -5.31
N THR A 237 -0.83 -13.63 -5.56
CA THR A 237 -1.20 -12.70 -4.50
C THR A 237 -2.55 -13.09 -3.89
N LYS A 238 -2.67 -12.98 -2.55
CA LYS A 238 -3.86 -13.42 -1.81
C LYS A 238 -4.59 -12.26 -1.16
N LEU A 239 -5.94 -12.29 -1.20
CA LEU A 239 -6.74 -11.33 -0.45
C LEU A 239 -6.57 -11.56 1.06
N ILE A 240 -5.90 -10.62 1.75
CA ILE A 240 -5.80 -10.62 3.20
C ILE A 240 -7.13 -10.21 3.84
N GLY A 241 -7.81 -9.24 3.24
CA GLY A 241 -9.15 -8.87 3.66
C GLY A 241 -9.68 -7.55 3.09
N ILE A 242 -10.86 -7.19 3.57
CA ILE A 242 -11.59 -5.97 3.22
C ILE A 242 -11.73 -5.14 4.49
N VAL A 243 -11.15 -3.93 4.51
CA VAL A 243 -11.25 -3.00 5.63
C VAL A 243 -12.30 -1.93 5.34
N VAL A 244 -13.27 -1.80 6.23
CA VAL A 244 -14.33 -0.80 6.06
C VAL A 244 -13.88 0.53 6.66
N ASN A 245 -13.83 1.57 5.84
CA ASN A 245 -13.42 2.93 6.18
C ASN A 245 -14.59 3.91 6.18
N CYS A 246 -14.39 5.06 6.83
CA CYS A 246 -15.32 6.19 6.83
C CYS A 246 -16.73 5.81 7.33
N VAL A 247 -16.79 4.92 8.31
CA VAL A 247 -18.06 4.47 8.90
C VAL A 247 -18.67 5.62 9.70
N LYS A 248 -19.86 6.06 9.32
CA LYS A 248 -20.64 7.04 10.09
C LYS A 248 -21.37 6.33 11.22
N GLU A 249 -21.12 6.78 12.42
CA GLU A 249 -21.67 6.18 13.64
C GLU A 249 -22.78 7.02 14.26
N TYR A 250 -23.63 6.35 15.03
CA TYR A 250 -24.52 6.91 16.00
C TYR A 250 -24.44 6.06 17.28
N ASN A 251 -24.22 6.66 18.42
CA ASN A 251 -23.98 5.96 19.69
C ASN A 251 -22.90 4.85 19.61
N ASN A 252 -21.79 5.13 18.93
CA ASN A 252 -20.68 4.20 18.69
C ASN A 252 -21.00 2.97 17.83
N GLU A 253 -22.14 2.94 17.16
CA GLU A 253 -22.55 1.88 16.24
C GLU A 253 -22.69 2.44 14.81
N PRO A 254 -22.40 1.65 13.77
CA PRO A 254 -22.62 2.08 12.40
C PRO A 254 -24.10 2.49 12.17
N LYS A 255 -24.32 3.59 11.45
CA LYS A 255 -25.68 3.95 11.04
C LYS A 255 -26.34 2.80 10.26
N GLU A 256 -27.63 2.62 10.42
CA GLU A 256 -28.43 1.48 9.89
C GLU A 256 -28.13 1.17 8.42
N THR A 257 -28.09 2.21 7.56
CA THR A 257 -27.78 2.03 6.13
C THR A 257 -26.38 1.48 5.89
N GLN A 258 -25.40 1.85 6.72
CA GLN A 258 -24.03 1.38 6.63
C GLN A 258 -23.85 0.00 7.27
N ALA A 259 -24.53 -0.26 8.38
CA ALA A 259 -24.59 -1.59 8.98
C ALA A 259 -25.14 -2.62 7.98
N THR A 260 -26.18 -2.27 7.24
CA THR A 260 -26.73 -3.11 6.16
C THR A 260 -25.68 -3.40 5.08
N ALA A 261 -24.93 -2.38 4.63
CA ALA A 261 -23.88 -2.56 3.64
C ALA A 261 -22.73 -3.46 4.15
N ILE A 262 -22.30 -3.27 5.41
CA ILE A 262 -21.28 -4.11 6.06
C ILE A 262 -21.77 -5.56 6.15
N ASN A 263 -23.04 -5.79 6.53
CA ASN A 263 -23.61 -7.13 6.60
C ASN A 263 -23.66 -7.82 5.23
N ILE A 264 -23.93 -7.08 4.15
CA ILE A 264 -23.87 -7.62 2.79
C ILE A 264 -22.44 -8.04 2.44
N LEU A 265 -21.43 -7.23 2.77
CA LEU A 265 -20.02 -7.60 2.59
C LEU A 265 -19.67 -8.87 3.38
N LYS A 266 -20.02 -8.93 4.66
CA LYS A 266 -19.77 -10.10 5.52
C LYS A 266 -20.49 -11.36 5.01
N LYS A 267 -21.70 -11.22 4.45
CA LYS A 267 -22.42 -12.34 3.81
C LYS A 267 -21.66 -12.88 2.58
N ASN A 268 -21.05 -11.99 1.78
CA ASN A 268 -20.40 -12.37 0.53
C ASN A 268 -18.96 -12.86 0.73
N PHE A 269 -18.22 -12.29 1.69
CA PHE A 269 -16.80 -12.52 1.88
C PHE A 269 -16.44 -13.17 3.23
N GLY A 270 -17.41 -13.37 4.12
CA GLY A 270 -17.19 -14.02 5.40
C GLY A 270 -16.10 -13.36 6.23
N ASN A 271 -15.18 -14.18 6.71
CA ASN A 271 -14.02 -13.75 7.51
C ASN A 271 -12.98 -12.91 6.75
N LYS A 272 -13.12 -12.73 5.44
CA LYS A 272 -12.29 -11.79 4.69
C LYS A 272 -12.64 -10.34 4.98
N VAL A 273 -13.85 -10.02 5.47
CA VAL A 273 -14.18 -8.68 5.96
C VAL A 273 -13.59 -8.53 7.37
N PHE A 274 -12.84 -7.46 7.58
CA PHE A 274 -12.31 -7.17 8.91
C PHE A 274 -13.44 -6.91 9.90
N GLU A 275 -13.30 -7.37 11.13
CA GLU A 275 -14.23 -7.05 12.20
C GLU A 275 -14.10 -5.60 12.64
N ASN A 276 -12.87 -5.09 12.62
CA ASN A 276 -12.54 -3.72 12.96
C ASN A 276 -12.68 -2.81 11.75
N TYR A 277 -13.26 -1.63 11.95
CA TYR A 277 -13.44 -0.61 10.93
C TYR A 277 -12.90 0.75 11.40
N LEU A 278 -12.72 1.67 10.46
CA LEU A 278 -12.31 3.04 10.74
C LEU A 278 -13.51 3.98 10.60
N SER A 279 -13.88 4.65 11.70
CA SER A 279 -15.01 5.58 11.70
C SER A 279 -14.70 6.90 10.97
N ALA A 280 -15.73 7.50 10.38
CA ALA A 280 -15.66 8.85 9.87
C ALA A 280 -15.47 9.85 11.03
N GLY A 281 -14.61 10.84 10.83
CA GLY A 281 -14.32 11.88 11.81
C GLY A 281 -13.18 12.78 11.40
N ASP A 282 -13.03 13.90 12.10
CA ASP A 282 -12.08 14.97 11.76
C ASP A 282 -10.62 14.71 12.22
N GLY A 283 -10.35 13.61 12.92
CA GLY A 283 -9.01 13.34 13.45
C GLY A 283 -7.98 13.18 12.34
N ILE A 284 -8.22 12.24 11.42
CA ILE A 284 -7.34 11.96 10.28
C ILE A 284 -7.26 13.17 9.32
N PRO A 285 -8.36 13.80 8.85
CA PRO A 285 -8.26 14.99 8.02
C PRO A 285 -7.42 16.10 8.65
N LYS A 286 -7.63 16.41 9.94
CA LYS A 286 -6.83 17.41 10.65
C LYS A 286 -5.35 17.05 10.82
N ALA A 287 -5.04 15.78 10.98
CA ALA A 287 -3.66 15.32 11.00
C ALA A 287 -3.00 15.48 9.62
N TYR A 288 -3.75 15.23 8.55
CA TYR A 288 -3.29 15.37 7.17
C TYR A 288 -3.03 16.81 6.75
N GLU A 289 -3.81 17.79 7.24
CA GLU A 289 -3.51 19.21 7.09
C GLU A 289 -2.10 19.59 7.60
N LEU A 290 -1.58 18.80 8.55
CA LEU A 290 -0.24 18.97 9.13
C LEU A 290 0.79 18.00 8.53
N SER A 291 0.37 17.12 7.62
CA SER A 291 1.18 16.02 7.07
C SER A 291 1.75 15.09 8.17
N TYR A 292 0.91 14.72 9.13
CA TYR A 292 1.26 13.79 10.22
C TYR A 292 0.28 12.63 10.30
N PRO A 293 0.65 11.49 10.93
CA PRO A 293 -0.32 10.47 11.28
C PRO A 293 -1.24 10.95 12.42
N VAL A 294 -2.45 10.41 12.46
CA VAL A 294 -3.47 10.79 13.46
C VAL A 294 -3.01 10.61 14.92
N PHE A 295 -2.03 9.75 15.16
CA PHE A 295 -1.44 9.49 16.48
C PHE A 295 -0.89 10.74 17.17
N GLN A 296 -0.49 11.75 16.39
CA GLN A 296 -0.05 13.04 16.95
C GLN A 296 -1.18 13.83 17.62
N LEU A 297 -2.40 13.61 17.22
CA LEU A 297 -3.58 14.28 17.77
C LEU A 297 -4.27 13.45 18.87
N GLU A 298 -3.78 12.25 19.18
CA GLU A 298 -4.41 11.31 20.12
C GLU A 298 -4.71 11.93 21.49
N LYS A 299 -3.71 12.65 22.06
CA LYS A 299 -3.85 13.28 23.37
C LYS A 299 -4.65 14.58 23.36
N SER A 300 -4.83 15.19 22.21
CA SER A 300 -5.44 16.53 22.09
C SER A 300 -6.89 16.49 21.61
N LYS A 301 -7.35 15.38 21.02
CA LYS A 301 -8.70 15.30 20.41
C LYS A 301 -9.32 13.91 20.63
N VAL A 302 -10.53 13.89 21.21
CA VAL A 302 -11.28 12.66 21.49
C VAL A 302 -11.52 11.84 20.20
N VAL A 303 -11.86 12.50 19.10
CA VAL A 303 -12.12 11.82 17.82
C VAL A 303 -10.82 11.16 17.28
N ALA A 304 -9.68 11.84 17.41
CA ALA A 304 -8.39 11.28 17.02
C ALA A 304 -8.01 10.09 17.90
N ALA A 305 -8.22 10.16 19.22
CA ALA A 305 -7.97 9.06 20.14
C ALA A 305 -8.78 7.80 19.76
N LYS A 306 -10.06 7.97 19.42
CA LYS A 306 -10.89 6.86 18.93
C LYS A 306 -10.34 6.27 17.64
N GLN A 307 -9.98 7.10 16.67
CA GLN A 307 -9.44 6.63 15.39
C GLN A 307 -8.07 5.94 15.58
N CYS A 308 -7.22 6.43 16.51
CA CYS A 308 -5.97 5.76 16.86
C CYS A 308 -6.21 4.34 17.37
N GLU A 309 -7.17 4.16 18.27
CA GLU A 309 -7.50 2.83 18.80
C GLU A 309 -8.09 1.91 17.73
N GLN A 310 -8.96 2.43 16.86
CA GLN A 310 -9.47 1.68 15.72
C GLN A 310 -8.35 1.23 14.77
N ILE A 311 -7.37 2.09 14.49
CA ILE A 311 -6.22 1.74 13.67
C ILE A 311 -5.38 0.65 14.34
N ARG A 312 -5.11 0.74 15.66
CA ARG A 312 -4.40 -0.33 16.39
C ARG A 312 -5.13 -1.66 16.30
N ASN A 313 -6.47 -1.66 16.41
CA ASN A 313 -7.26 -2.88 16.27
C ASN A 313 -7.23 -3.43 14.85
N ILE A 314 -7.25 -2.58 13.83
CA ILE A 314 -7.05 -2.99 12.43
C ILE A 314 -5.65 -3.58 12.25
N ILE A 315 -4.61 -3.01 12.83
CA ILE A 315 -3.24 -3.55 12.76
C ILE A 315 -3.14 -4.92 13.44
N ARG A 316 -3.73 -5.11 14.62
CA ARG A 316 -3.78 -6.42 15.30
C ARG A 316 -4.42 -7.48 14.41
N GLU A 317 -5.57 -7.13 13.83
CA GLU A 317 -6.28 -8.02 12.93
C GLU A 317 -5.51 -8.29 11.63
N PHE A 318 -4.89 -7.27 11.04
CA PHE A 318 -3.99 -7.39 9.90
C PHE A 318 -2.82 -8.34 10.21
N SER A 319 -2.10 -8.10 11.30
CA SER A 319 -0.93 -8.89 11.69
C SER A 319 -1.25 -10.35 11.98
N SER A 320 -2.47 -10.65 12.44
CA SER A 320 -2.92 -12.03 12.65
C SER A 320 -3.30 -12.78 11.37
N ARG A 321 -3.32 -12.09 10.21
CA ARG A 321 -3.75 -12.66 8.92
C ARG A 321 -2.61 -12.89 7.94
N ILE A 322 -1.43 -12.34 8.23
CA ILE A 322 -0.20 -12.52 7.43
C ILE A 322 0.80 -13.39 8.18
#